data_839143013ccbeab4e598a8eeab2c108b
#
_entry.id   839143013ccbeab4e598a8eeab2c108b
#
_cell.length_a   1.000
_cell.length_b   1.000
_cell.length_c   1.000
_cell.angle_alpha   90.00
_cell.angle_beta   90.00
_cell.angle_gamma   90.00
#
_symmetry.space_group_name_H-M   'P 1'
#
loop_
_entity.id
_entity.type
_entity.pdbx_description
1 polymer ?
#
loop_
_entity_poly.entity_id
_entity_poly.type
_entity_poly.pdbx_seq_one_letter_code
_entity_poly.pdbx_strand_id
1 'polypeptide(L)'
;ARAGCKMVEVGTTNRTHSSDFELIISPRTALLMKIHASNFEIRGFTKSVSDRALAKIAHRHKLPLVTDLGSGTLVDLKSHHLPHETTVTEALGAGADLVTFSGDKLLGGPQAGIVAGRHDLITKLKRNPMTRAMRPDKLTLAALQAVLRLYTDPSRLAMELPTLRLLSRNQTDIARLAARMAVILQNQCQGFEVTAEPAQSQIGSGALPSETLPSAALKITVPDKRRPGTALIKLAKAFRCLPIPVIGRIKDDALWFDMRCIEDEESFIVNLKEL
;
A
#
# COMPACT_ATOMS: atom_id res chain seq x y z
N ALA A 1 17.66 9.43 17.01
CA ALA A 1 17.58 10.79 17.47
C ALA A 1 16.69 10.95 18.74
N ARG A 2 15.35 11.04 18.65
CA ARG A 2 14.50 11.29 19.86
C ARG A 2 14.56 10.14 20.89
N ALA A 3 14.84 8.92 20.48
CA ALA A 3 15.02 7.77 21.36
C ALA A 3 16.41 7.69 22.01
N GLY A 4 17.25 8.72 21.87
CA GLY A 4 18.62 8.74 22.41
C GLY A 4 19.63 7.94 21.60
N CYS A 5 19.25 7.36 20.47
CA CYS A 5 20.15 6.64 19.57
C CYS A 5 20.84 7.58 18.58
N LYS A 6 22.09 7.32 18.27
CA LYS A 6 22.79 7.94 17.14
C LYS A 6 22.55 7.10 15.89
N MET A 7 21.90 7.69 14.90
CA MET A 7 21.71 7.07 13.59
C MET A 7 22.97 7.34 12.75
N VAL A 8 23.45 6.32 12.07
CA VAL A 8 24.55 6.38 11.11
C VAL A 8 24.03 5.88 9.78
N GLU A 9 23.95 6.75 8.80
CA GLU A 9 23.53 6.42 7.44
C GLU A 9 24.68 5.74 6.69
N VAL A 10 24.36 4.71 5.90
CA VAL A 10 25.33 3.85 5.24
C VAL A 10 25.17 3.90 3.73
N GLY A 11 26.27 4.12 3.03
CA GLY A 11 26.29 4.21 1.57
C GLY A 11 25.76 5.56 1.06
N THR A 12 25.26 5.56 -0.15
CA THR A 12 24.65 6.71 -0.80
C THR A 12 23.21 6.44 -1.18
N THR A 13 22.45 7.44 -1.60
CA THR A 13 21.03 7.34 -1.98
C THR A 13 20.77 6.21 -2.99
N ASN A 14 21.67 6.04 -3.97
CA ASN A 14 21.49 5.08 -5.06
C ASN A 14 22.42 3.86 -4.98
N ARG A 15 23.46 3.89 -4.14
CA ARG A 15 24.42 2.78 -4.02
C ARG A 15 24.82 2.52 -2.59
N THR A 16 24.64 1.28 -2.16
CA THR A 16 25.09 0.77 -0.87
C THR A 16 25.73 -0.60 -1.08
N HIS A 17 26.91 -0.80 -0.53
CA HIS A 17 27.68 -2.03 -0.62
C HIS A 17 27.82 -2.69 0.75
N SER A 18 28.10 -3.98 0.80
CA SER A 18 28.37 -4.70 2.05
C SER A 18 29.53 -4.11 2.83
N SER A 19 30.58 -3.68 2.14
CA SER A 19 31.75 -3.01 2.72
C SER A 19 31.41 -1.73 3.50
N ASP A 20 30.39 -1.00 3.03
CA ASP A 20 29.99 0.27 3.66
C ASP A 20 29.46 0.02 5.09
N PHE A 21 28.71 -1.09 5.27
CA PHE A 21 28.27 -1.52 6.60
C PHE A 21 29.41 -1.99 7.48
N GLU A 22 30.33 -2.79 6.93
CA GLU A 22 31.47 -3.31 7.70
C GLU A 22 32.40 -2.20 8.22
N LEU A 23 32.63 -1.16 7.42
CA LEU A 23 33.49 -0.03 7.78
C LEU A 23 32.99 0.81 8.96
N ILE A 24 31.67 0.87 9.18
CA ILE A 24 31.07 1.72 10.22
C ILE A 24 30.73 0.98 11.51
N ILE A 25 30.78 -0.37 11.50
CA ILE A 25 30.50 -1.17 12.70
C ILE A 25 31.60 -0.89 13.75
N SER A 26 31.17 -0.59 14.96
CA SER A 26 32.03 -0.28 16.09
C SER A 26 31.48 -0.87 17.38
N PRO A 27 32.23 -0.85 18.48
CA PRO A 27 31.72 -1.31 19.78
C PRO A 27 30.45 -0.59 20.28
N ARG A 28 30.13 0.58 19.69
CA ARG A 28 28.91 1.35 19.99
C ARG A 28 27.73 1.02 19.08
N THR A 29 27.92 0.16 18.07
CA THR A 29 26.83 -0.27 17.19
C THR A 29 25.90 -1.21 17.93
N ALA A 30 24.62 -0.87 18.02
CA ALA A 30 23.62 -1.65 18.74
C ALA A 30 22.82 -2.60 17.83
N LEU A 31 22.61 -2.22 16.57
CA LEU A 31 21.90 -3.01 15.57
C LEU A 31 22.23 -2.50 14.15
N LEU A 32 21.97 -3.32 13.14
CA LEU A 32 21.85 -2.89 11.77
C LEU A 32 20.37 -2.78 11.39
N MET A 33 20.03 -1.77 10.60
CA MET A 33 18.66 -1.55 10.15
C MET A 33 18.61 -1.38 8.64
N LYS A 34 17.67 -2.09 8.01
CA LYS A 34 17.35 -1.90 6.61
C LYS A 34 15.91 -1.41 6.49
N ILE A 35 15.71 -0.32 5.76
CA ILE A 35 14.39 0.24 5.47
C ILE A 35 14.05 -0.12 4.03
N HIS A 36 12.95 -0.82 3.84
CA HIS A 36 12.43 -1.14 2.51
C HIS A 36 11.79 0.11 1.87
N ALA A 37 12.08 0.36 0.59
CA ALA A 37 11.54 1.48 -0.16
C ALA A 37 10.07 1.19 -0.57
N SER A 38 9.14 1.29 0.40
CA SER A 38 7.73 0.96 0.19
C SER A 38 6.93 2.08 -0.49
N ASN A 39 7.45 3.32 -0.54
CA ASN A 39 6.73 4.50 -1.04
C ASN A 39 7.49 5.34 -2.05
N PHE A 40 8.67 4.88 -2.50
CA PHE A 40 9.46 5.51 -3.56
C PHE A 40 10.27 4.46 -4.31
N GLU A 41 10.71 4.81 -5.52
CA GLU A 41 11.60 4.00 -6.34
C GLU A 41 12.84 4.83 -6.70
N ILE A 42 14.02 4.20 -6.63
CA ILE A 42 15.27 4.80 -7.10
C ILE A 42 15.62 4.19 -8.44
N ARG A 43 15.63 5.00 -9.49
CA ARG A 43 15.94 4.57 -10.87
C ARG A 43 17.35 4.96 -11.27
N GLY A 44 17.95 4.18 -12.19
CA GLY A 44 19.27 4.40 -12.75
C GLY A 44 20.29 3.39 -12.24
N PHE A 45 21.54 3.82 -12.06
CA PHE A 45 22.63 2.96 -11.59
C PHE A 45 22.52 2.71 -10.08
N THR A 46 21.64 1.79 -9.68
CA THR A 46 21.36 1.46 -8.28
C THR A 46 22.07 0.19 -7.85
N LYS A 47 22.45 0.11 -6.57
CA LYS A 47 22.92 -1.08 -5.89
C LYS A 47 22.47 -1.08 -4.44
N SER A 48 21.89 -2.18 -3.98
CA SER A 48 21.51 -2.37 -2.58
C SER A 48 22.05 -3.68 -2.04
N VAL A 49 22.20 -3.77 -0.72
CA VAL A 49 22.60 -5.01 -0.04
C VAL A 49 21.34 -5.83 0.24
N SER A 50 21.35 -7.12 -0.15
CA SER A 50 20.24 -8.03 0.14
C SER A 50 20.12 -8.29 1.65
N ASP A 51 18.89 -8.59 2.14
CA ASP A 51 18.66 -8.91 3.55
C ASP A 51 19.53 -10.05 4.02
N ARG A 52 19.69 -11.12 3.22
CA ARG A 52 20.56 -12.25 3.52
C ARG A 52 22.04 -11.86 3.67
N ALA A 53 22.54 -10.96 2.84
CA ALA A 53 23.92 -10.48 2.93
C ALA A 53 24.10 -9.62 4.18
N LEU A 54 23.13 -8.75 4.46
CA LEU A 54 23.17 -7.88 5.62
C LEU A 54 23.03 -8.65 6.93
N ALA A 55 22.18 -9.69 6.97
CA ALA A 55 22.06 -10.61 8.09
C ALA A 55 23.40 -11.31 8.41
N LYS A 56 24.12 -11.77 7.38
CA LYS A 56 25.45 -12.37 7.56
C LYS A 56 26.46 -11.40 8.20
N ILE A 57 26.42 -10.12 7.79
CA ILE A 57 27.28 -9.08 8.36
C ILE A 57 26.89 -8.85 9.83
N ALA A 58 25.61 -8.59 10.10
CA ALA A 58 25.11 -8.34 11.45
C ALA A 58 25.47 -9.47 12.42
N HIS A 59 25.16 -10.71 12.03
CA HIS A 59 25.40 -11.87 12.89
C HIS A 59 26.87 -12.17 13.13
N ARG A 60 27.76 -11.91 12.17
CA ARG A 60 29.21 -12.00 12.35
C ARG A 60 29.71 -11.08 13.47
N HIS A 61 29.09 -9.92 13.57
CA HIS A 61 29.39 -8.93 14.62
C HIS A 61 28.49 -9.08 15.86
N LYS A 62 27.68 -10.15 15.95
CA LYS A 62 26.73 -10.41 17.06
C LYS A 62 25.70 -9.29 17.23
N LEU A 63 25.36 -8.61 16.16
CA LEU A 63 24.37 -7.54 16.11
C LEU A 63 23.04 -8.07 15.58
N PRO A 64 21.89 -7.60 16.08
CA PRO A 64 20.60 -7.89 15.46
C PRO A 64 20.44 -7.10 14.16
N LEU A 65 19.79 -7.73 13.17
CA LEU A 65 19.28 -7.09 11.98
C LEU A 65 17.79 -6.77 12.15
N VAL A 66 17.42 -5.54 11.93
CA VAL A 66 16.02 -5.08 11.88
C VAL A 66 15.68 -4.70 10.45
N THR A 67 14.62 -5.29 9.88
CA THR A 67 14.11 -4.90 8.56
C THR A 67 12.76 -4.19 8.73
N ASP A 68 12.67 -2.94 8.27
CA ASP A 68 11.41 -2.20 8.20
C ASP A 68 10.79 -2.36 6.82
N LEU A 69 9.72 -3.14 6.72
CA LEU A 69 9.03 -3.41 5.46
C LEU A 69 8.04 -2.31 5.10
N GLY A 70 7.45 -1.69 6.09
CA GLY A 70 6.40 -0.68 5.89
C GLY A 70 5.07 -1.25 5.40
N SER A 71 5.03 -2.02 4.31
CA SER A 71 3.81 -2.52 3.64
C SER A 71 3.01 -3.57 4.40
N GLY A 72 3.67 -4.48 5.11
CA GLY A 72 3.05 -5.45 6.02
C GLY A 72 2.32 -6.61 5.37
N THR A 73 2.70 -7.04 4.17
CA THR A 73 2.08 -8.24 3.58
C THR A 73 2.53 -9.52 4.31
N LEU A 74 1.56 -10.41 4.59
CA LEU A 74 1.80 -11.72 5.20
C LEU A 74 1.70 -12.87 4.19
N VAL A 75 1.17 -12.62 3.00
CA VAL A 75 1.00 -13.59 1.92
C VAL A 75 1.75 -13.16 0.67
N ASP A 76 2.18 -14.14 -0.13
CA ASP A 76 2.75 -13.84 -1.44
C ASP A 76 1.66 -13.32 -2.38
N LEU A 77 1.76 -12.04 -2.73
CA LEU A 77 0.79 -11.38 -3.60
C LEU A 77 0.76 -11.97 -5.02
N LYS A 78 1.83 -12.64 -5.46
CA LYS A 78 1.87 -13.32 -6.77
C LYS A 78 0.80 -14.42 -6.89
N SER A 79 0.45 -15.08 -5.78
CA SER A 79 -0.62 -16.07 -5.76
C SER A 79 -2.01 -15.48 -6.08
N HIS A 80 -2.12 -14.15 -6.01
CA HIS A 80 -3.31 -13.38 -6.34
C HIS A 80 -3.13 -12.53 -7.63
N HIS A 81 -2.15 -12.88 -8.48
CA HIS A 81 -1.82 -12.16 -9.73
C HIS A 81 -1.43 -10.69 -9.54
N LEU A 82 -0.90 -10.38 -8.36
CA LEU A 82 -0.41 -9.04 -8.01
C LEU A 82 1.12 -8.99 -8.07
N PRO A 83 1.73 -7.78 -8.21
CA PRO A 83 3.17 -7.63 -8.10
C PRO A 83 3.72 -8.18 -6.79
N HIS A 84 4.95 -8.69 -6.83
CA HIS A 84 5.60 -9.19 -5.62
C HIS A 84 5.94 -8.05 -4.67
N GLU A 85 5.63 -8.27 -3.41
CA GLU A 85 6.09 -7.46 -2.28
C GLU A 85 6.70 -8.38 -1.23
N THR A 86 7.81 -7.98 -0.64
CA THR A 86 8.50 -8.80 0.35
C THR A 86 7.60 -9.07 1.55
N THR A 87 7.37 -10.33 1.86
CA THR A 87 6.55 -10.72 3.01
C THR A 87 7.36 -10.68 4.31
N VAL A 88 6.66 -10.60 5.45
CA VAL A 88 7.28 -10.73 6.79
C VAL A 88 8.03 -12.05 6.92
N THR A 89 7.47 -13.15 6.41
CA THR A 89 8.08 -14.49 6.45
C THR A 89 9.36 -14.54 5.61
N GLU A 90 9.37 -13.95 4.43
CA GLU A 90 10.57 -13.87 3.58
C GLU A 90 11.69 -13.08 4.24
N ALA A 91 11.39 -11.94 4.86
CA ALA A 91 12.39 -11.13 5.55
C ALA A 91 13.00 -11.86 6.76
N LEU A 92 12.17 -12.52 7.57
CA LEU A 92 12.65 -13.39 8.67
C LEU A 92 13.47 -14.57 8.15
N GLY A 93 13.00 -15.24 7.09
CA GLY A 93 13.71 -16.33 6.43
C GLY A 93 15.03 -15.92 5.76
N ALA A 94 15.16 -14.65 5.38
CA ALA A 94 16.41 -14.08 4.90
C ALA A 94 17.42 -13.75 6.00
N GLY A 95 16.98 -13.81 7.28
CA GLY A 95 17.82 -13.65 8.46
C GLY A 95 17.59 -12.35 9.24
N ALA A 96 16.54 -11.61 8.98
CA ALA A 96 16.16 -10.51 9.86
C ALA A 96 15.79 -11.05 11.26
N ASP A 97 16.33 -10.43 12.30
CA ASP A 97 16.01 -10.79 13.69
C ASP A 97 14.69 -10.17 14.15
N LEU A 98 14.38 -8.99 13.63
CA LEU A 98 13.10 -8.29 13.80
C LEU A 98 12.65 -7.71 12.47
N VAL A 99 11.34 -7.74 12.26
CA VAL A 99 10.67 -7.08 11.15
C VAL A 99 9.63 -6.12 11.70
N THR A 100 9.61 -4.88 11.20
CA THR A 100 8.59 -3.87 11.52
C THR A 100 7.72 -3.60 10.31
N PHE A 101 6.42 -3.40 10.52
CA PHE A 101 5.46 -3.13 9.45
C PHE A 101 4.17 -2.51 9.98
N SER A 102 3.37 -1.96 9.05
CA SER A 102 2.11 -1.27 9.34
C SER A 102 0.91 -2.20 9.16
N GLY A 103 -0.09 -2.07 10.03
CA GLY A 103 -1.34 -2.83 9.94
C GLY A 103 -2.34 -2.30 8.91
N ASP A 104 -2.27 -1.02 8.58
CA ASP A 104 -3.24 -0.28 7.75
C ASP A 104 -2.88 -0.16 6.27
N LYS A 105 -1.88 -0.92 5.82
CA LYS A 105 -1.48 -0.99 4.41
C LYS A 105 -1.92 -2.32 3.80
N LEU A 106 -1.00 -3.08 3.20
CA LEU A 106 -1.31 -4.36 2.55
C LEU A 106 -1.86 -5.44 3.50
N LEU A 107 -1.58 -5.34 4.80
CA LEU A 107 -2.22 -6.19 5.80
C LEU A 107 -3.76 -6.00 5.83
N GLY A 108 -4.26 -4.82 5.46
CA GLY A 108 -5.69 -4.53 5.38
C GLY A 108 -6.39 -4.37 6.74
N GLY A 109 -5.64 -4.10 7.79
CA GLY A 109 -6.13 -3.91 9.15
C GLY A 109 -6.19 -2.44 9.60
N PRO A 110 -6.39 -2.20 10.88
CA PRO A 110 -6.34 -0.86 11.47
C PRO A 110 -4.90 -0.35 11.53
N GLN A 111 -4.75 0.97 11.69
CA GLN A 111 -3.45 1.57 11.88
C GLN A 111 -2.81 1.07 13.18
N ALA A 112 -1.72 0.35 13.03
CA ALA A 112 -0.91 -0.17 14.12
C ALA A 112 0.52 -0.43 13.61
N GLY A 113 1.51 -0.14 14.44
CA GLY A 113 2.89 -0.59 14.23
C GLY A 113 3.05 -2.00 14.80
N ILE A 114 3.49 -2.93 13.97
CA ILE A 114 3.66 -4.33 14.35
C ILE A 114 5.14 -4.68 14.30
N VAL A 115 5.61 -5.42 15.29
CA VAL A 115 6.98 -5.95 15.36
C VAL A 115 6.91 -7.47 15.51
N ALA A 116 7.53 -8.20 14.60
CA ALA A 116 7.65 -9.65 14.64
C ALA A 116 9.11 -10.08 14.59
N GLY A 117 9.44 -11.24 15.18
CA GLY A 117 10.78 -11.82 15.11
C GLY A 117 11.21 -12.53 16.38
N ARG A 118 12.51 -12.52 16.64
CA ARG A 118 13.13 -13.28 17.73
C ARG A 118 12.53 -12.99 19.10
N HIS A 119 12.18 -14.05 19.81
CA HIS A 119 11.48 -13.97 21.09
C HIS A 119 12.24 -13.18 22.17
N ASP A 120 13.56 -13.33 22.24
CA ASP A 120 14.40 -12.63 23.21
C ASP A 120 14.38 -11.10 22.99
N LEU A 121 14.41 -10.67 21.73
CA LEU A 121 14.33 -9.25 21.36
C LEU A 121 12.92 -8.69 21.59
N ILE A 122 11.87 -9.43 21.22
CA ILE A 122 10.48 -9.05 21.50
C ILE A 122 10.24 -8.92 23.01
N THR A 123 10.77 -9.85 23.81
CA THR A 123 10.68 -9.78 25.28
C THR A 123 11.38 -8.54 25.83
N LYS A 124 12.55 -8.19 25.27
CA LYS A 124 13.27 -6.97 25.64
C LYS A 124 12.49 -5.71 25.29
N LEU A 125 11.86 -5.66 24.11
CA LEU A 125 11.00 -4.56 23.69
C LEU A 125 9.79 -4.40 24.63
N LYS A 126 9.10 -5.50 24.99
CA LYS A 126 7.95 -5.49 25.91
C LYS A 126 8.27 -4.92 27.29
N ARG A 127 9.50 -5.07 27.76
CA ARG A 127 9.98 -4.53 29.06
C ARG A 127 10.28 -3.03 29.00
N ASN A 128 10.37 -2.43 27.82
CA ASN A 128 10.65 -1.01 27.70
C ASN A 128 9.41 -0.18 28.12
N PRO A 129 9.55 0.80 29.04
CA PRO A 129 8.43 1.63 29.49
C PRO A 129 7.68 2.37 28.36
N MET A 130 8.36 2.70 27.27
CA MET A 130 7.73 3.34 26.11
C MET A 130 6.65 2.47 25.44
N THR A 131 6.73 1.14 25.58
CA THR A 131 5.68 0.24 25.06
C THR A 131 4.32 0.56 25.68
N ARG A 132 4.29 1.02 26.94
CA ARG A 132 3.06 1.45 27.61
C ARG A 132 2.44 2.69 26.93
N ALA A 133 3.29 3.66 26.56
CA ALA A 133 2.84 4.90 25.92
C ALA A 133 2.37 4.68 24.47
N MET A 134 2.97 3.71 23.78
CA MET A 134 2.68 3.40 22.37
C MET A 134 1.64 2.29 22.19
N ARG A 135 1.05 1.77 23.27
CA ARG A 135 0.12 0.65 23.19
C ARG A 135 -1.18 1.09 22.48
N PRO A 136 -1.63 0.38 21.42
CA PRO A 136 -2.92 0.62 20.81
C PRO A 136 -4.07 0.34 21.79
N ASP A 137 -5.21 0.97 21.54
CA ASP A 137 -6.42 0.77 22.33
C ASP A 137 -7.05 -0.61 22.06
N LYS A 138 -8.10 -0.93 22.85
CA LYS A 138 -8.75 -2.25 22.76
C LYS A 138 -9.49 -2.47 21.44
N LEU A 139 -10.06 -1.41 20.84
CA LEU A 139 -10.79 -1.51 19.57
C LEU A 139 -9.83 -1.80 18.43
N THR A 140 -8.70 -1.11 18.38
CA THR A 140 -7.62 -1.38 17.43
C THR A 140 -7.10 -2.82 17.55
N LEU A 141 -6.90 -3.32 18.78
CA LEU A 141 -6.47 -4.70 18.99
C LEU A 141 -7.52 -5.72 18.55
N ALA A 142 -8.80 -5.47 18.83
CA ALA A 142 -9.89 -6.35 18.41
C ALA A 142 -10.03 -6.39 16.87
N ALA A 143 -9.95 -5.23 16.23
CA ALA A 143 -9.99 -5.13 14.76
C ALA A 143 -8.78 -5.83 14.12
N LEU A 144 -7.56 -5.62 14.65
CA LEU A 144 -6.36 -6.30 14.18
C LEU A 144 -6.47 -7.81 14.35
N GLN A 145 -7.02 -8.29 15.48
CA GLN A 145 -7.25 -9.71 15.70
C GLN A 145 -8.23 -10.29 14.69
N ALA A 146 -9.31 -9.57 14.37
CA ALA A 146 -10.28 -9.99 13.36
C ALA A 146 -9.63 -10.16 11.98
N VAL A 147 -8.83 -9.16 11.56
CA VAL A 147 -8.07 -9.22 10.30
C VAL A 147 -7.08 -10.37 10.28
N LEU A 148 -6.28 -10.54 11.34
CA LEU A 148 -5.28 -11.62 11.40
C LEU A 148 -5.91 -13.02 11.37
N ARG A 149 -7.16 -13.17 11.84
CA ARG A 149 -7.91 -14.43 11.71
C ARG A 149 -8.22 -14.78 10.26
N LEU A 150 -8.43 -13.80 9.38
CA LEU A 150 -8.65 -14.06 7.95
C LEU A 150 -7.43 -14.74 7.32
N TYR A 151 -6.24 -14.38 7.76
CA TYR A 151 -4.98 -14.97 7.29
C TYR A 151 -4.77 -16.43 7.71
N THR A 152 -5.58 -16.97 8.63
CA THR A 152 -5.52 -18.39 9.00
C THR A 152 -6.15 -19.30 7.94
N ASP A 153 -6.95 -18.75 7.03
CA ASP A 153 -7.52 -19.45 5.88
C ASP A 153 -7.17 -18.72 4.56
N PRO A 154 -6.01 -19.02 3.98
CA PRO A 154 -5.57 -18.37 2.73
C PRO A 154 -6.52 -18.58 1.55
N SER A 155 -7.31 -19.65 1.55
CA SER A 155 -8.25 -19.97 0.45
C SER A 155 -9.39 -18.96 0.33
N ARG A 156 -9.80 -18.36 1.46
CA ARG A 156 -10.88 -17.39 1.55
C ARG A 156 -10.40 -15.94 1.63
N LEU A 157 -9.10 -15.75 1.84
CA LEU A 157 -8.52 -14.44 2.15
C LEU A 157 -8.84 -13.38 1.08
N ALA A 158 -8.72 -13.73 -0.21
CA ALA A 158 -8.99 -12.80 -1.31
C ALA A 158 -10.47 -12.39 -1.41
N MET A 159 -11.38 -13.18 -0.84
CA MET A 159 -12.81 -12.84 -0.78
C MET A 159 -13.17 -12.01 0.45
N GLU A 160 -12.57 -12.33 1.59
CA GLU A 160 -12.95 -11.78 2.89
C GLU A 160 -12.18 -10.50 3.25
N LEU A 161 -10.93 -10.36 2.79
CA LEU A 161 -10.10 -9.18 3.05
C LEU A 161 -10.38 -8.10 1.99
N PRO A 162 -11.04 -6.98 2.33
CA PRO A 162 -11.45 -5.97 1.34
C PRO A 162 -10.30 -5.43 0.49
N THR A 163 -9.13 -5.16 1.09
CA THR A 163 -7.96 -4.68 0.38
C THR A 163 -7.54 -5.67 -0.71
N LEU A 164 -7.38 -6.94 -0.37
CA LEU A 164 -6.96 -7.96 -1.33
C LEU A 164 -8.04 -8.25 -2.37
N ARG A 165 -9.31 -8.29 -1.95
CA ARG A 165 -10.46 -8.47 -2.83
C ARG A 165 -10.51 -7.40 -3.93
N LEU A 166 -10.34 -6.13 -3.57
CA LEU A 166 -10.35 -5.03 -4.52
C LEU A 166 -9.12 -5.05 -5.43
N LEU A 167 -7.93 -5.33 -4.89
CA LEU A 167 -6.70 -5.37 -5.68
C LEU A 167 -6.71 -6.53 -6.70
N SER A 168 -7.23 -7.70 -6.32
CA SER A 168 -7.25 -8.90 -7.17
C SER A 168 -8.41 -8.96 -8.17
N ARG A 169 -9.28 -7.94 -8.24
CA ARG A 169 -10.39 -7.89 -9.23
C ARG A 169 -9.88 -8.00 -10.66
N ASN A 170 -10.56 -8.84 -11.43
CA ASN A 170 -10.24 -9.05 -12.83
C ASN A 170 -10.56 -7.80 -13.68
N GLN A 171 -9.60 -7.37 -14.52
CA GLN A 171 -9.78 -6.22 -15.40
C GLN A 171 -11.00 -6.36 -16.32
N THR A 172 -11.29 -7.56 -16.82
CA THR A 172 -12.42 -7.79 -17.73
C THR A 172 -13.76 -7.50 -17.04
N ASP A 173 -13.89 -7.84 -15.76
CA ASP A 173 -15.12 -7.59 -15.00
C ASP A 173 -15.27 -6.10 -14.69
N ILE A 174 -14.16 -5.43 -14.37
CA ILE A 174 -14.14 -3.97 -14.18
C ILE A 174 -14.50 -3.26 -15.49
N ALA A 175 -14.00 -3.71 -16.63
CA ALA A 175 -14.30 -3.13 -17.94
C ALA A 175 -15.78 -3.31 -18.31
N ARG A 176 -16.38 -4.48 -18.05
CA ARG A 176 -17.82 -4.69 -18.25
C ARG A 176 -18.66 -3.75 -17.38
N LEU A 177 -18.27 -3.57 -16.12
CA LEU A 177 -18.92 -2.63 -15.21
C LEU A 177 -18.79 -1.19 -15.76
N ALA A 178 -17.59 -0.76 -16.14
CA ALA A 178 -17.36 0.58 -16.70
C ALA A 178 -18.22 0.83 -17.93
N ALA A 179 -18.32 -0.14 -18.84
CA ALA A 179 -19.14 -0.03 -20.04
C ALA A 179 -20.64 0.17 -19.72
N ARG A 180 -21.20 -0.61 -18.76
CA ARG A 180 -22.59 -0.40 -18.33
C ARG A 180 -22.80 0.95 -17.67
N MET A 181 -21.89 1.35 -16.80
CA MET A 181 -21.98 2.64 -16.09
C MET A 181 -21.83 3.84 -17.03
N ALA A 182 -21.02 3.73 -18.09
CA ALA A 182 -20.87 4.79 -19.09
C ALA A 182 -22.21 5.14 -19.74
N VAL A 183 -23.00 4.15 -20.11
CA VAL A 183 -24.35 4.35 -20.71
C VAL A 183 -25.29 5.05 -19.74
N ILE A 184 -25.30 4.62 -18.47
CA ILE A 184 -26.17 5.20 -17.44
C ILE A 184 -25.75 6.66 -17.17
N LEU A 185 -24.48 6.89 -17.00
CA LEU A 185 -23.94 8.21 -16.63
C LEU A 185 -24.03 9.21 -17.81
N GLN A 186 -23.94 8.74 -19.06
CA GLN A 186 -24.13 9.60 -20.24
C GLN A 186 -25.51 10.27 -20.24
N ASN A 187 -26.54 9.56 -19.79
CA ASN A 187 -27.91 10.10 -19.71
C ASN A 187 -28.06 11.17 -18.61
N GLN A 188 -27.21 11.15 -17.59
CA GLN A 188 -27.27 12.08 -16.47
C GLN A 188 -26.33 13.29 -16.65
N CYS A 189 -25.21 13.10 -17.34
CA CYS A 189 -24.22 14.15 -17.57
C CYS A 189 -24.46 14.85 -18.90
N GLN A 190 -25.57 15.59 -19.03
CA GLN A 190 -25.86 16.36 -20.24
C GLN A 190 -24.78 17.42 -20.51
N GLY A 191 -24.33 17.52 -21.75
CA GLY A 191 -23.25 18.43 -22.16
C GLY A 191 -21.84 17.91 -21.93
N PHE A 192 -21.72 16.68 -21.45
CA PHE A 192 -20.45 15.96 -21.34
C PHE A 192 -20.48 14.70 -22.19
N GLU A 193 -19.31 14.22 -22.59
CA GLU A 193 -19.13 12.92 -23.22
C GLU A 193 -18.58 11.95 -22.19
N VAL A 194 -19.23 10.78 -22.05
CA VAL A 194 -18.85 9.74 -21.08
C VAL A 194 -18.45 8.48 -21.82
N THR A 195 -17.22 8.04 -21.64
CA THR A 195 -16.69 6.80 -22.23
C THR A 195 -16.13 5.88 -21.17
N ALA A 196 -16.12 4.57 -21.47
CA ALA A 196 -15.39 3.59 -20.67
C ALA A 196 -14.03 3.36 -21.32
N GLU A 197 -12.96 3.59 -20.58
CA GLU A 197 -11.59 3.52 -21.08
C GLU A 197 -10.73 2.58 -20.24
N PRO A 198 -9.74 1.89 -20.84
CA PRO A 198 -8.70 1.21 -20.07
C PRO A 198 -7.97 2.19 -19.14
N ALA A 199 -7.70 1.75 -17.93
CA ALA A 199 -7.04 2.57 -16.93
C ALA A 199 -6.01 1.76 -16.14
N GLN A 200 -5.20 2.46 -15.36
CA GLN A 200 -4.26 1.88 -14.42
C GLN A 200 -4.60 2.34 -13.01
N SER A 201 -4.87 1.38 -12.12
CA SER A 201 -5.05 1.64 -10.68
C SER A 201 -3.71 1.59 -9.97
N GLN A 202 -3.52 2.46 -8.99
CA GLN A 202 -2.39 2.37 -8.07
C GLN A 202 -2.71 1.43 -6.92
N ILE A 203 -1.72 0.66 -6.48
CA ILE A 203 -1.88 -0.26 -5.34
C ILE A 203 -2.01 0.54 -4.04
N GLY A 204 -1.19 1.57 -3.86
CA GLY A 204 -1.27 2.47 -2.71
C GLY A 204 -0.01 3.32 -2.57
N SER A 205 -0.14 4.45 -1.87
CA SER A 205 0.98 5.37 -1.64
C SER A 205 2.01 4.86 -0.63
N GLY A 206 1.71 3.80 0.08
CA GLY A 206 2.58 3.22 1.13
C GLY A 206 3.11 1.83 0.80
N ALA A 207 2.82 1.32 -0.41
CA ALA A 207 3.28 0.02 -0.87
C ALA A 207 3.26 -0.01 -2.40
N LEU A 208 4.35 -0.52 -3.01
CA LEU A 208 4.51 -0.69 -4.46
C LEU A 208 4.18 0.60 -5.26
N PRO A 209 4.89 1.71 -5.04
CA PRO A 209 4.51 3.04 -5.54
C PRO A 209 4.60 3.16 -7.07
N SER A 210 5.45 2.36 -7.71
CA SER A 210 5.65 2.33 -9.16
C SER A 210 4.79 1.28 -9.88
N GLU A 211 4.21 0.35 -9.13
CA GLU A 211 3.41 -0.72 -9.68
C GLU A 211 1.96 -0.29 -9.86
N THR A 212 1.40 -0.64 -11.01
CA THR A 212 0.00 -0.36 -11.35
C THR A 212 -0.72 -1.64 -11.72
N LEU A 213 -2.04 -1.63 -11.54
CA LEU A 213 -2.91 -2.75 -11.88
C LEU A 213 -3.78 -2.39 -13.09
N PRO A 214 -3.87 -3.27 -14.09
CA PRO A 214 -4.81 -3.09 -15.20
C PRO A 214 -6.23 -2.92 -14.68
N SER A 215 -6.90 -1.84 -15.07
CA SER A 215 -8.25 -1.46 -14.64
C SER A 215 -9.06 -0.90 -15.81
N ALA A 216 -10.26 -0.43 -15.53
CA ALA A 216 -11.07 0.37 -16.42
C ALA A 216 -11.72 1.52 -15.64
N ALA A 217 -11.89 2.64 -16.31
CA ALA A 217 -12.44 3.84 -15.72
C ALA A 217 -13.52 4.48 -16.61
N LEU A 218 -14.39 5.25 -16.00
CA LEU A 218 -15.22 6.22 -16.70
C LEU A 218 -14.38 7.47 -16.96
N LYS A 219 -14.35 7.90 -18.20
CA LYS A 219 -13.71 9.13 -18.63
C LYS A 219 -14.80 10.10 -19.07
N ILE A 220 -14.81 11.28 -18.48
CA ILE A 220 -15.79 12.32 -18.78
C ILE A 220 -15.05 13.51 -19.36
N THR A 221 -15.41 13.90 -20.57
CA THR A 221 -14.83 15.04 -21.30
C THR A 221 -15.88 16.09 -21.63
N VAL A 222 -15.41 17.31 -21.92
CA VAL A 222 -16.25 18.41 -22.42
C VAL A 222 -16.10 18.47 -23.93
N PRO A 223 -17.16 18.30 -24.72
CA PRO A 223 -17.09 18.33 -26.16
C PRO A 223 -16.59 19.68 -26.73
N ASP A 224 -16.99 20.79 -26.11
CA ASP A 224 -16.50 22.13 -26.44
C ASP A 224 -15.25 22.44 -25.58
N LYS A 225 -14.11 22.56 -26.26
CA LYS A 225 -12.80 22.79 -25.61
C LYS A 225 -12.62 24.18 -24.99
N ARG A 226 -13.63 25.05 -25.02
CA ARG A 226 -13.57 26.38 -24.39
C ARG A 226 -13.69 26.28 -22.87
N ARG A 227 -12.56 26.21 -22.16
CA ARG A 227 -12.45 26.12 -20.67
C ARG A 227 -12.95 24.79 -20.06
N PRO A 228 -12.49 23.64 -20.53
CA PRO A 228 -12.95 22.35 -20.01
C PRO A 228 -12.69 22.22 -18.49
N GLY A 229 -11.61 22.77 -17.97
CA GLY A 229 -11.23 22.66 -16.56
C GLY A 229 -12.28 23.20 -15.60
N THR A 230 -12.91 24.33 -15.89
CA THR A 230 -13.96 24.90 -15.02
C THR A 230 -15.21 24.03 -14.98
N ALA A 231 -15.63 23.47 -16.11
CA ALA A 231 -16.78 22.57 -16.19
C ALA A 231 -16.51 21.26 -15.46
N LEU A 232 -15.33 20.66 -15.65
CA LEU A 232 -14.90 19.43 -14.98
C LEU A 232 -14.79 19.62 -13.46
N ILE A 233 -14.30 20.77 -12.99
CA ILE A 233 -14.22 21.07 -11.54
C ILE A 233 -15.63 21.16 -10.93
N LYS A 234 -16.57 21.81 -11.63
CA LYS A 234 -17.97 21.88 -11.18
C LYS A 234 -18.61 20.49 -11.12
N LEU A 235 -18.42 19.68 -12.16
CA LEU A 235 -18.92 18.32 -12.22
C LEU A 235 -18.30 17.46 -11.11
N ALA A 236 -16.98 17.50 -10.92
CA ALA A 236 -16.29 16.79 -9.86
C ALA A 236 -16.79 17.22 -8.45
N LYS A 237 -17.19 18.49 -8.29
CA LYS A 237 -17.82 18.97 -7.05
C LYS A 237 -19.23 18.38 -6.89
N ALA A 238 -20.04 18.30 -7.95
CA ALA A 238 -21.36 17.69 -7.89
C ALA A 238 -21.26 16.21 -7.46
N PHE A 239 -20.35 15.43 -8.04
CA PHE A 239 -20.10 14.06 -7.62
C PHE A 239 -19.69 13.93 -6.14
N ARG A 240 -18.88 14.86 -5.63
CA ARG A 240 -18.49 14.85 -4.20
C ARG A 240 -19.63 15.25 -3.25
N CYS A 241 -20.65 15.94 -3.76
CA CYS A 241 -21.81 16.37 -3.00
C CYS A 241 -22.97 15.36 -3.02
N LEU A 242 -22.82 14.25 -3.75
CA LEU A 242 -23.79 13.15 -3.69
C LEU A 242 -23.97 12.61 -2.27
N PRO A 243 -25.10 11.98 -1.93
CA PRO A 243 -25.33 11.35 -0.64
C PRO A 243 -24.18 10.42 -0.22
N ILE A 244 -23.68 9.63 -1.15
CA ILE A 244 -22.42 8.90 -1.03
C ILE A 244 -21.40 9.58 -1.94
N PRO A 245 -20.42 10.33 -1.40
CA PRO A 245 -19.47 11.09 -2.20
C PRO A 245 -18.69 10.20 -3.19
N VAL A 246 -18.68 10.60 -4.46
CA VAL A 246 -17.91 9.93 -5.51
C VAL A 246 -16.72 10.82 -5.87
N ILE A 247 -15.51 10.29 -5.72
CA ILE A 247 -14.27 11.05 -5.87
C ILE A 247 -13.52 10.55 -7.10
N GLY A 248 -13.42 11.42 -8.12
CA GLY A 248 -12.61 11.20 -9.30
C GLY A 248 -11.35 12.07 -9.30
N ARG A 249 -10.52 11.86 -10.33
CA ARG A 249 -9.34 12.67 -10.60
C ARG A 249 -9.50 13.43 -11.91
N ILE A 250 -9.11 14.70 -11.94
CA ILE A 250 -9.01 15.47 -13.18
C ILE A 250 -7.59 15.33 -13.70
N LYS A 251 -7.47 14.80 -14.92
CA LYS A 251 -6.19 14.59 -15.61
C LYS A 251 -6.42 14.65 -17.13
N ASP A 252 -5.51 15.26 -17.87
CA ASP A 252 -5.52 15.31 -19.33
C ASP A 252 -6.87 15.81 -19.87
N ASP A 253 -7.36 16.94 -19.32
CA ASP A 253 -8.64 17.57 -19.66
C ASP A 253 -9.86 16.64 -19.57
N ALA A 254 -9.83 15.65 -18.70
CA ALA A 254 -10.92 14.73 -18.41
C ALA A 254 -11.09 14.47 -16.91
N LEU A 255 -12.31 14.17 -16.48
CA LEU A 255 -12.61 13.66 -15.14
C LEU A 255 -12.68 12.13 -15.22
N TRP A 256 -11.90 11.46 -14.38
CA TRP A 256 -11.74 10.01 -14.39
C TRP A 256 -12.26 9.39 -13.11
N PHE A 257 -13.03 8.32 -13.22
CA PHE A 257 -13.47 7.47 -12.12
C PHE A 257 -13.00 6.03 -12.36
N ASP A 258 -12.03 5.56 -11.60
CA ASP A 258 -11.58 4.16 -11.65
C ASP A 258 -12.67 3.26 -11.04
N MET A 259 -13.14 2.29 -11.81
CA MET A 259 -14.26 1.41 -11.42
C MET A 259 -13.84 0.23 -10.56
N ARG A 260 -12.55 0.10 -10.24
CA ARG A 260 -12.03 -1.01 -9.40
C ARG A 260 -12.68 -1.08 -8.03
N CYS A 261 -13.00 0.05 -7.41
CA CYS A 261 -13.54 0.10 -6.05
C CYS A 261 -15.07 -0.01 -5.98
N ILE A 262 -15.77 -0.08 -7.12
CA ILE A 262 -17.24 -0.23 -7.13
C ILE A 262 -17.60 -1.71 -7.08
N GLU A 263 -18.09 -2.17 -5.94
CA GLU A 263 -18.54 -3.56 -5.73
C GLU A 263 -20.07 -3.66 -5.78
N ASP A 264 -20.77 -2.65 -5.30
CA ASP A 264 -22.24 -2.57 -5.31
C ASP A 264 -22.70 -1.65 -6.43
N GLU A 265 -23.03 -2.26 -7.58
CA GLU A 265 -23.50 -1.58 -8.78
C GLU A 265 -24.87 -0.90 -8.57
N GLU A 266 -25.78 -1.56 -7.84
CA GLU A 266 -27.14 -1.06 -7.63
C GLU A 266 -27.12 0.20 -6.75
N SER A 267 -26.44 0.15 -5.62
CA SER A 267 -26.26 1.33 -4.74
C SER A 267 -25.57 2.48 -5.45
N PHE A 268 -24.58 2.19 -6.31
CA PHE A 268 -23.91 3.21 -7.10
C PHE A 268 -24.85 3.89 -8.09
N ILE A 269 -25.69 3.10 -8.81
CA ILE A 269 -26.71 3.64 -9.75
C ILE A 269 -27.73 4.50 -9.03
N VAL A 270 -28.24 4.03 -7.86
CA VAL A 270 -29.19 4.81 -7.06
C VAL A 270 -28.57 6.14 -6.63
N ASN A 271 -27.34 6.12 -6.15
CA ASN A 271 -26.63 7.33 -5.74
C ASN A 271 -26.43 8.32 -6.90
N LEU A 272 -26.18 7.85 -8.12
CA LEU A 272 -26.02 8.68 -9.30
C LEU A 272 -27.30 9.41 -9.72
N LYS A 273 -28.50 8.95 -9.32
CA LYS A 273 -29.77 9.63 -9.65
C LYS A 273 -29.91 11.01 -8.99
N GLU A 274 -29.10 11.25 -7.96
CA GLU A 274 -29.05 12.54 -7.23
C GLU A 274 -28.04 13.54 -7.83
N LEU A 275 -27.39 13.18 -8.97
CA LEU A 275 -26.44 14.03 -9.67
C LEU A 275 -27.19 15.10 -10.48
#